data_c02f88e298f8977dca5cd772a41f9081
#
_entry.id   c02f88e298f8977dca5cd772a41f9081
#
_cell.length_a   1.000
_cell.length_b   1.000
_cell.length_c   1.000
_cell.angle_alpha   90.00
_cell.angle_beta   90.00
_cell.angle_gamma   90.00
#
_symmetry.space_group_name_H-M   'P 1'
#
loop_
_entity.id
_entity.type
_entity.pdbx_description
1 polymer ?
#
loop_
_entity_poly.entity_id
_entity_poly.type
_entity_poly.pdbx_seq_one_letter_code
_entity_poly.pdbx_strand_id
1 'polypeptide(L)'
;MRRRVFIFLILFALLAPAGMGVQLKLPVKSNSVRFLIIGDMGNGKKPQYELAKRMDEARQSFPFNFALTLGDNFYGGTTARDLQNKFEIPYKPLLDAGVKFYASLGNHDSPNQRSYKFFNMNGANYYTYKKGNVRFFALDSTYMDPKQLAWLETELRNAGSDWKICYFHHPLYSSARAHGPATDLRLRLEPLFIKYGVNVVFAGHEHVYERIKPQHGIYYFTEGASGELRKGDLRTTAIQAKGFDADNTFMLVEIAGDQMYFEVISRAGQSVDSGMIQRQVPASAASSAYQASQQAH
;
A
#
# COMPACT_ATOMS: atom_id res chain seq x y z
N MET A 1 20.09 -77.28 -5.44
CA MET A 1 20.48 -75.90 -5.71
C MET A 1 19.28 -74.95 -5.41
N ARG A 2 19.25 -74.21 -4.31
CA ARG A 2 18.19 -73.26 -3.94
C ARG A 2 18.64 -71.88 -4.36
N ARG A 3 17.97 -71.28 -5.34
CA ARG A 3 18.18 -69.87 -5.76
C ARG A 3 17.54 -68.93 -4.71
N ARG A 4 18.36 -68.06 -4.07
CA ARG A 4 17.90 -66.96 -3.22
C ARG A 4 17.62 -65.78 -4.14
N VAL A 5 16.35 -65.31 -4.15
CA VAL A 5 15.94 -64.09 -4.82
C VAL A 5 16.09 -62.95 -3.80
N PHE A 6 16.98 -61.98 -4.05
CA PHE A 6 17.09 -60.76 -3.27
C PHE A 6 16.10 -59.72 -3.88
N ILE A 7 15.10 -59.34 -3.11
CA ILE A 7 14.21 -58.24 -3.45
C ILE A 7 14.84 -56.94 -2.88
N PHE A 8 15.30 -56.07 -3.78
CA PHE A 8 15.70 -54.69 -3.42
C PHE A 8 14.45 -53.85 -3.31
N LEU A 9 14.07 -53.43 -2.11
CA LEU A 9 13.08 -52.39 -1.86
C LEU A 9 13.73 -51.04 -2.13
N ILE A 10 13.38 -50.40 -3.26
CA ILE A 10 13.74 -49.00 -3.53
C ILE A 10 12.77 -48.14 -2.76
N LEU A 11 13.23 -47.51 -1.66
CA LEU A 11 12.49 -46.49 -0.91
C LEU A 11 12.50 -45.21 -1.75
N PHE A 12 11.39 -44.89 -2.44
CA PHE A 12 11.17 -43.57 -3.01
C PHE A 12 10.83 -42.59 -1.88
N ALA A 13 11.83 -41.83 -1.44
CA ALA A 13 11.57 -40.66 -0.61
C ALA A 13 10.82 -39.62 -1.45
N LEU A 14 9.52 -39.47 -1.21
CA LEU A 14 8.74 -38.35 -1.70
C LEU A 14 9.27 -37.08 -1.02
N LEU A 15 10.17 -36.38 -1.71
CA LEU A 15 10.50 -34.99 -1.38
C LEU A 15 9.22 -34.17 -1.62
N ALA A 16 8.53 -33.80 -0.53
CA ALA A 16 7.48 -32.81 -0.59
C ALA A 16 8.11 -31.53 -1.20
N PRO A 17 7.46 -30.87 -2.19
CA PRO A 17 7.97 -29.63 -2.71
C PRO A 17 8.06 -28.63 -1.53
N ALA A 18 9.27 -28.17 -1.21
CA ALA A 18 9.47 -27.02 -0.37
C ALA A 18 8.61 -25.90 -0.95
N GLY A 19 7.70 -25.35 -0.15
CA GLY A 19 6.80 -24.31 -0.60
C GLY A 19 7.61 -23.23 -1.31
N MET A 20 7.37 -23.01 -2.60
CA MET A 20 8.05 -21.97 -3.36
C MET A 20 7.66 -20.64 -2.73
N GLY A 21 8.58 -20.02 -2.00
CA GLY A 21 8.45 -18.67 -1.50
C GLY A 21 8.11 -17.73 -2.68
N VAL A 22 7.38 -16.66 -2.41
CA VAL A 22 7.05 -15.65 -3.43
C VAL A 22 8.35 -15.12 -4.00
N GLN A 23 8.62 -15.36 -5.29
CA GLN A 23 9.77 -14.77 -5.96
C GLN A 23 9.44 -13.32 -6.29
N LEU A 24 9.97 -12.39 -5.51
CA LEU A 24 9.73 -10.97 -5.67
C LEU A 24 10.57 -10.38 -6.83
N LYS A 25 9.98 -9.40 -7.54
CA LYS A 25 10.63 -8.63 -8.61
C LYS A 25 11.25 -7.31 -8.12
N LEU A 26 11.19 -7.06 -6.82
CA LEU A 26 11.70 -5.83 -6.20
C LEU A 26 13.22 -5.91 -6.05
N PRO A 27 13.97 -4.81 -6.33
CA PRO A 27 15.42 -4.85 -6.40
C PRO A 27 16.14 -4.89 -5.04
N VAL A 28 15.44 -4.61 -3.93
CA VAL A 28 15.98 -4.59 -2.56
C VAL A 28 17.29 -3.79 -2.44
N LYS A 29 17.25 -2.54 -2.92
CA LYS A 29 18.43 -1.65 -2.94
C LYS A 29 18.83 -1.22 -1.52
N SER A 30 20.13 -0.99 -1.32
CA SER A 30 20.62 -0.39 -0.08
C SER A 30 20.07 1.03 0.09
N ASN A 31 19.81 1.46 1.34
CA ASN A 31 19.31 2.80 1.69
C ASN A 31 17.96 3.17 1.05
N SER A 32 17.17 2.19 0.59
CA SER A 32 15.84 2.41 0.07
C SER A 32 14.79 2.50 1.18
N VAL A 33 13.70 3.22 0.89
CA VAL A 33 12.50 3.26 1.74
C VAL A 33 11.56 2.14 1.28
N ARG A 34 11.32 1.14 2.14
CA ARG A 34 10.51 -0.05 1.84
C ARG A 34 9.31 -0.13 2.76
N PHE A 35 8.13 -0.34 2.17
CA PHE A 35 6.89 -0.41 2.93
C PHE A 35 5.84 -1.30 2.27
N LEU A 36 4.88 -1.70 3.10
CA LEU A 36 3.69 -2.45 2.74
C LEU A 36 2.50 -1.50 2.58
N ILE A 37 1.59 -1.79 1.67
CA ILE A 37 0.30 -1.10 1.51
C ILE A 37 -0.83 -2.12 1.58
N ILE A 38 -1.84 -1.83 2.39
CA ILE A 38 -3.06 -2.61 2.56
C ILE A 38 -4.26 -1.67 2.77
N GLY A 39 -5.41 -2.04 2.28
CA GLY A 39 -6.66 -1.29 2.47
C GLY A 39 -7.85 -2.23 2.68
N ASP A 40 -8.92 -1.72 3.32
CA ASP A 40 -10.18 -2.45 3.52
C ASP A 40 -9.95 -3.82 4.18
N MET A 41 -9.08 -3.84 5.18
CA MET A 41 -8.42 -5.08 5.61
C MET A 41 -9.13 -5.81 6.75
N GLY A 42 -9.78 -5.08 7.68
CA GLY A 42 -10.15 -5.59 9.00
C GLY A 42 -11.51 -6.25 9.07
N ASN A 43 -11.73 -7.37 8.39
CA ASN A 43 -12.99 -8.12 8.43
C ASN A 43 -12.98 -9.36 9.34
N GLY A 44 -11.80 -9.81 9.79
CA GLY A 44 -11.64 -10.99 10.64
C GLY A 44 -11.91 -12.33 9.94
N LYS A 45 -12.02 -12.35 8.62
CA LYS A 45 -12.30 -13.56 7.84
C LYS A 45 -11.01 -14.28 7.43
N LYS A 46 -11.15 -15.56 7.06
CA LYS A 46 -10.03 -16.43 6.64
C LYS A 46 -9.13 -15.81 5.56
N PRO A 47 -9.65 -15.14 4.50
CA PRO A 47 -8.79 -14.53 3.48
C PRO A 47 -7.83 -13.48 4.03
N GLN A 48 -8.26 -12.64 5.00
CA GLN A 48 -7.39 -11.68 5.67
C GLN A 48 -6.21 -12.37 6.37
N TYR A 49 -6.48 -13.44 7.12
CA TYR A 49 -5.43 -14.20 7.83
C TYR A 49 -4.44 -14.86 6.89
N GLU A 50 -4.94 -15.44 5.79
CA GLU A 50 -4.10 -16.05 4.76
C GLU A 50 -3.23 -15.01 4.06
N LEU A 51 -3.79 -13.83 3.76
CA LEU A 51 -3.05 -12.73 3.15
C LEU A 51 -1.99 -12.16 4.11
N ALA A 52 -2.33 -11.98 5.39
CA ALA A 52 -1.39 -11.53 6.43
C ALA A 52 -0.18 -12.49 6.56
N LYS A 53 -0.42 -13.80 6.47
CA LYS A 53 0.65 -14.80 6.42
C LYS A 53 1.55 -14.60 5.19
N ARG A 54 0.98 -14.29 4.01
CA ARG A 54 1.76 -13.99 2.79
C ARG A 54 2.60 -12.73 2.94
N MET A 55 2.11 -11.71 3.64
CA MET A 55 2.87 -10.49 3.94
C MET A 55 4.10 -10.79 4.80
N ASP A 56 3.96 -11.65 5.83
CA ASP A 56 5.07 -12.08 6.66
C ASP A 56 6.09 -12.92 5.88
N GLU A 57 5.62 -13.85 5.05
CA GLU A 57 6.48 -14.62 4.13
C GLU A 57 7.27 -13.70 3.17
N ALA A 58 6.60 -12.71 2.57
CA ALA A 58 7.23 -11.75 1.67
C ALA A 58 8.27 -10.88 2.39
N ARG A 59 8.05 -10.54 3.68
CA ARG A 59 8.97 -9.76 4.48
C ARG A 59 10.33 -10.43 4.68
N GLN A 60 10.41 -11.75 4.59
CA GLN A 60 11.68 -12.49 4.70
C GLN A 60 12.65 -12.14 3.56
N SER A 61 12.15 -11.89 2.36
CA SER A 61 12.96 -11.52 1.18
C SER A 61 12.93 -10.03 0.87
N PHE A 62 11.93 -9.32 1.36
CA PHE A 62 11.75 -7.87 1.20
C PHE A 62 11.52 -7.22 2.58
N PRO A 63 12.56 -6.98 3.37
CA PRO A 63 12.43 -6.41 4.70
C PRO A 63 11.85 -4.99 4.65
N PHE A 64 10.63 -4.83 5.14
CA PHE A 64 9.99 -3.53 5.39
C PHE A 64 9.75 -3.34 6.88
N ASN A 65 9.72 -2.10 7.34
CA ASN A 65 9.54 -1.75 8.75
C ASN A 65 8.31 -0.88 9.02
N PHE A 66 7.52 -0.59 8.00
CA PHE A 66 6.23 0.07 8.16
C PHE A 66 5.24 -0.33 7.06
N ALA A 67 3.97 -0.09 7.35
CA ALA A 67 2.84 -0.29 6.47
C ALA A 67 1.98 0.96 6.41
N LEU A 68 1.36 1.24 5.27
CA LEU A 68 0.27 2.19 5.11
C LEU A 68 -1.04 1.42 5.12
N THR A 69 -2.05 1.90 5.87
CA THR A 69 -3.40 1.39 5.74
C THR A 69 -4.32 2.44 5.14
N LEU A 70 -5.10 2.02 4.15
CA LEU A 70 -5.85 2.93 3.28
C LEU A 70 -7.32 3.12 3.73
N GLY A 71 -7.55 3.00 5.03
CA GLY A 71 -8.89 3.12 5.59
C GLY A 71 -9.68 1.81 5.58
N ASP A 72 -10.88 1.86 6.17
CA ASP A 72 -11.71 0.70 6.49
C ASP A 72 -10.89 -0.36 7.22
N ASN A 73 -10.22 0.11 8.28
CA ASN A 73 -9.32 -0.70 9.08
C ASN A 73 -10.07 -1.74 9.90
N PHE A 74 -11.36 -1.48 10.20
CA PHE A 74 -12.24 -2.39 10.93
C PHE A 74 -13.68 -2.33 10.40
N TYR A 75 -14.20 -3.46 9.96
CA TYR A 75 -15.62 -3.61 9.61
C TYR A 75 -16.44 -4.10 10.81
N GLY A 76 -17.60 -3.48 11.05
CA GLY A 76 -18.61 -3.96 11.99
C GLY A 76 -18.36 -3.72 13.47
N GLY A 77 -17.28 -3.08 13.88
CA GLY A 77 -17.05 -2.71 15.28
C GLY A 77 -15.58 -2.75 15.71
N THR A 78 -15.32 -2.14 16.88
CA THR A 78 -13.99 -1.97 17.46
C THR A 78 -13.97 -2.34 18.96
N THR A 79 -14.71 -3.40 19.35
CA THR A 79 -14.56 -3.98 20.69
C THR A 79 -13.15 -4.54 20.87
N ALA A 80 -12.70 -4.79 22.10
CA ALA A 80 -11.39 -5.41 22.35
C ALA A 80 -11.21 -6.72 21.56
N ARG A 81 -12.27 -7.52 21.43
CA ARG A 81 -12.28 -8.76 20.63
C ARG A 81 -12.16 -8.49 19.13
N ASP A 82 -12.83 -7.42 18.64
CA ASP A 82 -12.70 -7.02 17.23
C ASP A 82 -11.27 -6.59 16.91
N LEU A 83 -10.68 -5.75 17.75
CA LEU A 83 -9.29 -5.29 17.58
C LEU A 83 -8.31 -6.48 17.54
N GLN A 84 -8.50 -7.47 18.42
CA GLN A 84 -7.70 -8.68 18.42
C GLN A 84 -7.89 -9.49 17.14
N ASN A 85 -9.13 -9.85 16.81
CA ASN A 85 -9.40 -10.79 15.72
C ASN A 85 -9.20 -10.18 14.33
N LYS A 86 -9.42 -8.87 14.19
CA LYS A 86 -9.33 -8.19 12.89
C LYS A 86 -8.00 -7.50 12.64
N PHE A 87 -7.14 -7.36 13.67
CA PHE A 87 -5.84 -6.72 13.51
C PHE A 87 -4.71 -7.40 14.29
N GLU A 88 -4.81 -7.49 15.63
CA GLU A 88 -3.67 -7.92 16.44
C GLU A 88 -3.23 -9.36 16.13
N ILE A 89 -4.18 -10.28 15.97
CA ILE A 89 -3.88 -11.69 15.68
C ILE A 89 -3.40 -11.90 14.25
N PRO A 90 -4.13 -11.45 13.18
CA PRO A 90 -3.66 -11.70 11.83
C PRO A 90 -2.29 -11.04 11.52
N TYR A 91 -2.03 -9.84 12.05
CA TYR A 91 -0.77 -9.13 11.82
C TYR A 91 0.26 -9.30 12.94
N LYS A 92 0.04 -10.24 13.89
CA LYS A 92 0.96 -10.47 15.01
C LYS A 92 2.42 -10.67 14.58
N PRO A 93 2.77 -11.47 13.55
CA PRO A 93 4.15 -11.62 13.11
C PRO A 93 4.80 -10.30 12.69
N LEU A 94 4.05 -9.43 12.00
CA LEU A 94 4.52 -8.10 11.59
C LEU A 94 4.69 -7.17 12.80
N LEU A 95 3.74 -7.21 13.75
CA LEU A 95 3.80 -6.41 14.98
C LEU A 95 4.99 -6.83 15.86
N ASP A 96 5.20 -8.13 16.03
CA ASP A 96 6.34 -8.68 16.80
C ASP A 96 7.67 -8.32 16.13
N ALA A 97 7.71 -8.22 14.81
CA ALA A 97 8.87 -7.75 14.05
C ALA A 97 9.07 -6.22 14.09
N GLY A 98 8.23 -5.50 14.81
CA GLY A 98 8.31 -4.04 14.99
C GLY A 98 7.80 -3.21 13.82
N VAL A 99 7.05 -3.80 12.88
CA VAL A 99 6.44 -3.05 11.76
C VAL A 99 5.46 -2.02 12.29
N LYS A 100 5.63 -0.77 11.88
CA LYS A 100 4.76 0.36 12.27
C LYS A 100 3.64 0.55 11.25
N PHE A 101 2.39 0.63 11.71
CA PHE A 101 1.25 0.88 10.83
C PHE A 101 0.88 2.36 10.87
N TYR A 102 0.94 3.04 9.73
CA TYR A 102 0.53 4.43 9.54
C TYR A 102 -0.82 4.44 8.85
N ALA A 103 -1.88 4.67 9.64
CA ALA A 103 -3.24 4.50 9.16
C ALA A 103 -3.85 5.79 8.61
N SER A 104 -4.71 5.67 7.60
CA SER A 104 -5.80 6.60 7.32
C SER A 104 -7.12 5.98 7.76
N LEU A 105 -8.17 6.80 7.87
CA LEU A 105 -9.50 6.33 8.21
C LEU A 105 -10.40 6.26 6.97
N GLY A 106 -11.25 5.24 6.93
CA GLY A 106 -12.29 5.06 5.93
C GLY A 106 -13.68 5.37 6.49
N ASN A 107 -14.71 5.19 5.66
CA ASN A 107 -16.10 5.49 6.03
C ASN A 107 -16.72 4.47 7.01
N HIS A 108 -16.15 3.27 7.13
CA HIS A 108 -16.52 2.29 8.14
C HIS A 108 -15.75 2.46 9.46
N ASP A 109 -14.74 3.30 9.50
CA ASP A 109 -13.90 3.47 10.68
C ASP A 109 -14.50 4.47 11.69
N SER A 110 -14.36 4.14 12.97
CA SER A 110 -14.65 5.10 14.04
C SER A 110 -13.50 6.12 14.15
N PRO A 111 -13.80 7.43 14.29
CA PRO A 111 -12.76 8.44 14.54
C PRO A 111 -11.88 8.16 15.76
N ASN A 112 -12.35 7.36 16.72
CA ASN A 112 -11.58 6.97 17.90
C ASN A 112 -10.36 6.08 17.56
N GLN A 113 -10.34 5.45 16.39
CA GLN A 113 -9.20 4.66 15.91
C GLN A 113 -7.91 5.49 15.78
N ARG A 114 -8.00 6.82 15.63
CA ARG A 114 -6.83 7.72 15.64
C ARG A 114 -5.99 7.62 16.90
N SER A 115 -6.56 7.09 17.99
CA SER A 115 -5.87 6.86 19.27
C SER A 115 -5.51 5.39 19.49
N TYR A 116 -5.75 4.52 18.50
CA TYR A 116 -5.41 3.11 18.64
C TYR A 116 -3.89 2.92 18.66
N LYS A 117 -3.42 2.18 19.68
CA LYS A 117 -1.98 2.09 20.00
C LYS A 117 -1.07 1.61 18.86
N PHE A 118 -1.61 0.83 17.90
CA PHE A 118 -0.85 0.31 16.77
C PHE A 118 -0.92 1.19 15.53
N PHE A 119 -1.86 2.14 15.48
CA PHE A 119 -1.94 3.12 14.41
C PHE A 119 -1.13 4.35 14.78
N ASN A 120 -0.16 4.70 13.97
CA ASN A 120 0.75 5.83 14.27
C ASN A 120 0.11 7.17 13.85
N MET A 121 -1.17 7.37 14.19
CA MET A 121 -1.94 8.60 13.92
C MET A 121 -1.75 9.68 15.01
N ASN A 122 -1.28 9.29 16.19
CA ASN A 122 -1.04 10.20 17.33
C ASN A 122 -2.24 11.09 17.68
N GLY A 123 -3.46 10.57 17.55
CA GLY A 123 -4.71 11.28 17.84
C GLY A 123 -5.19 12.23 16.73
N ALA A 124 -4.49 12.33 15.60
CA ALA A 124 -4.86 13.17 14.47
C ALA A 124 -5.60 12.36 13.39
N ASN A 125 -6.62 12.95 12.74
CA ASN A 125 -7.31 12.31 11.61
C ASN A 125 -6.51 12.43 10.31
N TYR A 126 -5.66 13.44 10.20
CA TYR A 126 -4.75 13.66 9.08
C TYR A 126 -3.40 14.15 9.61
N TYR A 127 -2.32 13.70 8.98
CA TYR A 127 -0.97 13.98 9.45
C TYR A 127 0.06 13.77 8.35
N THR A 128 1.29 14.23 8.58
CA THR A 128 2.43 14.01 7.69
C THR A 128 3.64 13.51 8.47
N TYR A 129 4.47 12.74 7.79
CA TYR A 129 5.75 12.28 8.32
C TYR A 129 6.74 12.01 7.18
N LYS A 130 8.02 11.93 7.53
CA LYS A 130 9.10 11.70 6.56
C LYS A 130 9.83 10.38 6.83
N LYS A 131 10.17 9.67 5.76
CA LYS A 131 11.07 8.51 5.75
C LYS A 131 12.07 8.68 4.61
N GLY A 132 13.37 8.78 4.93
CA GLY A 132 14.37 9.07 3.90
C GLY A 132 14.04 10.35 3.11
N ASN A 133 13.97 10.24 1.80
CA ASN A 133 13.60 11.32 0.88
C ASN A 133 12.10 11.29 0.49
N VAL A 134 11.25 10.68 1.31
CA VAL A 134 9.81 10.55 1.04
C VAL A 134 9.00 11.22 2.14
N ARG A 135 8.12 12.14 1.76
CA ARG A 135 7.12 12.77 2.60
C ARG A 135 5.77 12.12 2.35
N PHE A 136 5.19 11.56 3.38
CA PHE A 136 3.88 10.92 3.38
C PHE A 136 2.83 11.86 3.97
N PHE A 137 1.64 11.88 3.35
CA PHE A 137 0.48 12.65 3.75
C PHE A 137 -0.71 11.71 3.90
N ALA A 138 -1.05 11.39 5.15
CA ALA A 138 -2.28 10.68 5.49
C ALA A 138 -3.43 11.67 5.56
N LEU A 139 -4.50 11.45 4.81
CA LEU A 139 -5.65 12.34 4.77
C LEU A 139 -6.91 11.62 5.25
N ASP A 140 -7.82 12.38 5.85
CA ASP A 140 -9.19 11.95 6.11
C ASP A 140 -10.09 12.34 4.94
N SER A 141 -10.32 11.41 4.04
CA SER A 141 -11.15 11.64 2.87
C SER A 141 -12.66 11.54 3.15
N THR A 142 -13.05 11.03 4.32
CA THR A 142 -14.45 10.98 4.77
C THR A 142 -14.92 12.36 5.21
N TYR A 143 -14.03 13.13 5.86
CA TYR A 143 -14.33 14.45 6.41
C TYR A 143 -13.35 15.51 5.92
N MET A 144 -13.22 15.64 4.58
CA MET A 144 -12.37 16.65 3.97
C MET A 144 -12.98 18.05 4.15
N ASP A 145 -12.50 18.79 5.13
CA ASP A 145 -12.95 20.16 5.44
C ASP A 145 -11.94 21.23 4.95
N PRO A 146 -12.30 22.52 4.96
CA PRO A 146 -11.39 23.59 4.57
C PRO A 146 -10.13 23.70 5.42
N LYS A 147 -10.19 23.30 6.71
CA LYS A 147 -9.04 23.30 7.61
C LYS A 147 -8.01 22.26 7.19
N GLN A 148 -8.45 21.05 6.85
CA GLN A 148 -7.56 20.00 6.33
C GLN A 148 -6.94 20.41 5.00
N LEU A 149 -7.70 21.04 4.10
CA LEU A 149 -7.18 21.53 2.81
C LEU A 149 -6.11 22.60 2.99
N ALA A 150 -6.31 23.58 3.88
CA ALA A 150 -5.34 24.62 4.16
C ALA A 150 -4.06 24.05 4.81
N TRP A 151 -4.22 23.08 5.73
CA TRP A 151 -3.10 22.35 6.31
C TRP A 151 -2.33 21.57 5.24
N LEU A 152 -3.04 20.82 4.38
CA LEU A 152 -2.43 20.03 3.31
C LEU A 152 -1.63 20.92 2.34
N GLU A 153 -2.20 22.07 1.93
CA GLU A 153 -1.50 23.02 1.07
C GLU A 153 -0.20 23.50 1.69
N THR A 154 -0.23 23.81 2.99
CA THR A 154 0.96 24.24 3.74
C THR A 154 2.02 23.14 3.81
N GLU A 155 1.63 21.92 4.14
CA GLU A 155 2.55 20.80 4.27
C GLU A 155 3.13 20.35 2.93
N LEU A 156 2.34 20.36 1.85
CA LEU A 156 2.82 20.07 0.50
C LEU A 156 3.87 21.09 0.04
N ARG A 157 3.65 22.37 0.32
CA ARG A 157 4.61 23.47 0.05
C ARG A 157 5.92 23.24 0.77
N ASN A 158 5.85 22.85 2.05
CA ASN A 158 7.01 22.64 2.90
C ASN A 158 7.77 21.33 2.62
N ALA A 159 7.22 20.43 1.81
CA ALA A 159 7.87 19.16 1.48
C ALA A 159 9.05 19.31 0.50
N GLY A 160 9.23 20.47 -0.12
CA GLY A 160 10.37 20.75 -1.01
C GLY A 160 10.47 19.73 -2.16
N SER A 161 11.68 19.19 -2.33
CA SER A 161 12.01 18.21 -3.38
C SER A 161 11.83 16.75 -2.97
N ASP A 162 11.29 16.45 -1.79
CA ASP A 162 10.98 15.07 -1.38
C ASP A 162 9.96 14.42 -2.34
N TRP A 163 9.99 13.09 -2.44
CA TRP A 163 8.82 12.37 -2.95
C TRP A 163 7.60 12.77 -2.12
N LYS A 164 6.48 13.07 -2.79
CA LYS A 164 5.22 13.40 -2.14
C LYS A 164 4.23 12.29 -2.41
N ILE A 165 3.89 11.55 -1.38
CA ILE A 165 2.94 10.43 -1.43
C ILE A 165 1.74 10.78 -0.55
N CYS A 166 0.56 10.92 -1.17
CA CYS A 166 -0.69 11.07 -0.46
C CYS A 166 -1.40 9.72 -0.36
N TYR A 167 -2.00 9.40 0.79
CA TYR A 167 -2.81 8.22 0.95
C TYR A 167 -4.03 8.49 1.81
N PHE A 168 -5.15 7.91 1.39
CA PHE A 168 -6.46 8.10 2.00
C PHE A 168 -7.43 7.04 1.48
N HIS A 169 -8.69 7.04 1.94
CA HIS A 169 -9.61 5.97 1.65
C HIS A 169 -10.26 6.04 0.26
N HIS A 170 -10.94 7.15 -0.08
CA HIS A 170 -11.77 7.23 -1.29
C HIS A 170 -10.96 7.53 -2.56
N PRO A 171 -10.96 6.66 -3.60
CA PRO A 171 -10.13 6.85 -4.79
C PRO A 171 -10.63 8.02 -5.66
N LEU A 172 -9.71 8.88 -6.11
CA LEU A 172 -10.04 9.99 -7.01
C LEU A 172 -10.37 9.52 -8.43
N TYR A 173 -9.85 8.37 -8.82
CA TYR A 173 -10.09 7.67 -10.07
C TYR A 173 -10.33 6.20 -9.79
N SER A 174 -11.35 5.64 -10.41
CA SER A 174 -11.65 4.21 -10.34
C SER A 174 -12.47 3.75 -11.53
N SER A 175 -12.25 2.50 -11.94
CA SER A 175 -13.06 1.78 -12.91
C SER A 175 -14.03 0.79 -12.24
N ALA A 176 -14.05 0.70 -10.92
CA ALA A 176 -14.98 -0.15 -10.19
C ALA A 176 -16.43 0.31 -10.36
N ARG A 177 -17.37 -0.62 -10.23
CA ARG A 177 -18.80 -0.39 -10.43
C ARG A 177 -19.53 -0.03 -9.15
N ALA A 178 -19.01 -0.48 -8.01
CA ALA A 178 -19.73 -0.39 -6.74
C ALA A 178 -19.88 1.06 -6.27
N HIS A 179 -18.82 1.83 -6.22
CA HIS A 179 -18.88 3.24 -5.81
C HIS A 179 -18.33 4.17 -6.91
N GLY A 180 -17.27 3.73 -7.62
CA GLY A 180 -16.60 4.51 -8.65
C GLY A 180 -15.69 5.63 -8.08
N PRO A 181 -15.29 6.61 -8.89
CA PRO A 181 -14.38 7.66 -8.47
C PRO A 181 -15.05 8.70 -7.56
N ALA A 182 -14.34 9.15 -6.53
CA ALA A 182 -14.76 10.26 -5.67
C ALA A 182 -14.54 11.62 -6.36
N THR A 183 -15.41 11.96 -7.29
CA THR A 183 -15.24 13.12 -8.19
C THR A 183 -15.20 14.45 -7.43
N ASP A 184 -16.05 14.65 -6.43
CA ASP A 184 -16.07 15.87 -5.62
C ASP A 184 -14.78 16.05 -4.84
N LEU A 185 -14.23 14.95 -4.30
CA LEU A 185 -12.95 14.95 -3.62
C LEU A 185 -11.80 15.25 -4.60
N ARG A 186 -11.87 14.70 -5.82
CA ARG A 186 -10.90 14.97 -6.89
C ARG A 186 -10.85 16.44 -7.23
N LEU A 187 -11.99 17.09 -7.42
CA LEU A 187 -12.08 18.52 -7.72
C LEU A 187 -11.42 19.41 -6.65
N ARG A 188 -11.33 18.94 -5.43
CA ARG A 188 -10.74 19.66 -4.29
C ARG A 188 -9.25 19.37 -4.10
N LEU A 189 -8.83 18.12 -4.29
CA LEU A 189 -7.46 17.68 -3.99
C LEU A 189 -6.52 17.78 -5.19
N GLU A 190 -6.97 17.40 -6.38
CA GLU A 190 -6.10 17.30 -7.56
C GLU A 190 -5.44 18.63 -7.96
N PRO A 191 -6.11 19.80 -7.88
CA PRO A 191 -5.45 21.09 -8.13
C PRO A 191 -4.26 21.34 -7.19
N LEU A 192 -4.36 20.95 -5.90
CA LEU A 192 -3.27 21.05 -4.95
C LEU A 192 -2.15 20.05 -5.29
N PHE A 193 -2.52 18.82 -5.64
CA PHE A 193 -1.57 17.77 -6.01
C PHE A 193 -0.74 18.16 -7.24
N ILE A 194 -1.38 18.71 -8.26
CA ILE A 194 -0.71 19.21 -9.46
C ILE A 194 0.22 20.38 -9.10
N LYS A 195 -0.30 21.38 -8.37
CA LYS A 195 0.43 22.61 -7.99
C LYS A 195 1.71 22.31 -7.22
N TYR A 196 1.67 21.34 -6.30
CA TYR A 196 2.78 21.03 -5.41
C TYR A 196 3.56 19.76 -5.81
N GLY A 197 3.25 19.15 -6.93
CA GLY A 197 3.99 18.03 -7.50
C GLY A 197 3.88 16.76 -6.65
N VAL A 198 2.66 16.35 -6.27
CA VAL A 198 2.41 15.03 -5.70
C VAL A 198 2.77 13.97 -6.75
N ASN A 199 3.50 12.95 -6.36
CA ASN A 199 3.96 11.93 -7.28
C ASN A 199 3.03 10.72 -7.36
N VAL A 200 2.53 10.28 -6.19
CA VAL A 200 1.72 9.06 -6.09
C VAL A 200 0.60 9.26 -5.08
N VAL A 201 -0.55 8.68 -5.41
CA VAL A 201 -1.73 8.60 -4.54
C VAL A 201 -2.10 7.13 -4.36
N PHE A 202 -2.28 6.70 -3.11
CA PHE A 202 -2.83 5.40 -2.76
C PHE A 202 -4.19 5.57 -2.11
N ALA A 203 -5.16 4.74 -2.51
CA ALA A 203 -6.52 4.72 -1.98
C ALA A 203 -7.04 3.29 -1.77
N GLY A 204 -8.07 3.15 -0.95
CA GLY A 204 -8.83 1.93 -0.70
C GLY A 204 -10.26 2.03 -1.27
N HIS A 205 -11.27 1.64 -0.43
CA HIS A 205 -12.71 1.81 -0.65
C HIS A 205 -13.32 0.90 -1.73
N GLU A 206 -12.71 0.84 -2.88
CA GLU A 206 -13.07 -0.15 -3.88
C GLU A 206 -12.32 -1.45 -3.58
N HIS A 207 -13.07 -2.51 -3.32
CA HIS A 207 -12.51 -3.79 -2.84
C HIS A 207 -11.85 -4.57 -3.98
N VAL A 208 -10.92 -3.92 -4.67
CA VAL A 208 -10.17 -4.39 -5.82
C VAL A 208 -8.74 -3.88 -5.76
N TYR A 209 -7.86 -4.41 -6.59
CA TYR A 209 -6.64 -3.73 -6.97
C TYR A 209 -6.82 -3.04 -8.32
N GLU A 210 -6.45 -1.76 -8.39
CA GLU A 210 -6.44 -1.02 -9.65
C GLU A 210 -5.27 -0.03 -9.70
N ARG A 211 -4.62 0.03 -10.88
CA ARG A 211 -3.65 1.09 -11.21
C ARG A 211 -4.17 1.87 -12.41
N ILE A 212 -4.27 3.17 -12.24
CA ILE A 212 -4.70 4.11 -13.28
C ILE A 212 -3.47 4.58 -14.06
N LYS A 213 -3.61 4.79 -15.38
CA LYS A 213 -2.62 5.51 -16.18
C LYS A 213 -2.37 6.88 -15.56
N PRO A 214 -1.14 7.40 -15.55
CA PRO A 214 -0.87 8.70 -14.92
C PRO A 214 -1.83 9.80 -15.40
N GLN A 215 -2.40 10.54 -14.46
CA GLN A 215 -3.21 11.71 -14.72
C GLN A 215 -2.41 12.94 -14.28
N HIS A 216 -2.19 13.89 -15.17
CA HIS A 216 -1.35 15.08 -14.90
C HIS A 216 0.04 14.74 -14.33
N GLY A 217 0.61 13.58 -14.70
CA GLY A 217 1.90 13.09 -14.19
C GLY A 217 1.84 12.43 -12.81
N ILE A 218 0.67 12.34 -12.18
CA ILE A 218 0.45 11.70 -10.88
C ILE A 218 0.00 10.25 -11.09
N TYR A 219 0.57 9.32 -10.34
CA TYR A 219 0.20 7.91 -10.35
C TYR A 219 -0.83 7.61 -9.28
N TYR A 220 -1.92 6.94 -9.65
CA TYR A 220 -3.02 6.58 -8.76
C TYR A 220 -3.15 5.06 -8.66
N PHE A 221 -3.19 4.56 -7.43
CA PHE A 221 -3.38 3.16 -7.11
C PHE A 221 -4.54 3.01 -6.13
N THR A 222 -5.38 2.02 -6.37
CA THR A 222 -6.37 1.52 -5.42
C THR A 222 -5.93 0.14 -4.96
N GLU A 223 -5.77 -0.03 -3.64
CA GLU A 223 -5.45 -1.29 -2.96
C GLU A 223 -6.44 -1.49 -1.83
N GLY A 224 -7.69 -1.81 -2.18
CA GLY A 224 -8.79 -2.02 -1.25
C GLY A 224 -9.21 -3.50 -1.13
N ALA A 225 -8.34 -4.42 -1.55
CA ALA A 225 -8.65 -5.84 -1.56
C ALA A 225 -7.91 -6.64 -0.49
N SER A 226 -7.40 -6.02 0.58
CA SER A 226 -6.57 -6.73 1.56
C SER A 226 -7.35 -7.54 2.59
N GLY A 227 -8.65 -7.31 2.72
CA GLY A 227 -9.55 -8.09 3.57
C GLY A 227 -10.86 -8.37 2.87
N GLU A 228 -11.57 -7.31 2.48
CA GLU A 228 -12.73 -7.40 1.61
C GLU A 228 -12.32 -7.65 0.15
N LEU A 229 -13.27 -8.14 -0.67
CA LEU A 229 -13.05 -8.40 -2.09
C LEU A 229 -14.38 -8.34 -2.83
N ARG A 230 -14.44 -7.63 -3.97
CA ARG A 230 -15.58 -7.61 -4.90
C ARG A 230 -15.17 -8.18 -6.25
N LYS A 231 -15.38 -9.48 -6.41
CA LYS A 231 -15.06 -10.16 -7.69
C LYS A 231 -15.96 -9.69 -8.82
N GLY A 232 -15.36 -9.39 -9.98
CA GLY A 232 -16.06 -8.95 -11.18
C GLY A 232 -16.55 -7.50 -11.12
N ASP A 233 -16.04 -6.69 -10.19
CA ASP A 233 -16.46 -5.30 -10.04
C ASP A 233 -15.76 -4.33 -11.00
N LEU A 234 -14.58 -4.68 -11.48
CA LEU A 234 -13.84 -3.82 -12.41
C LEU A 234 -14.44 -3.82 -13.81
N ARG A 235 -14.49 -2.63 -14.41
CA ARG A 235 -14.73 -2.42 -15.84
C ARG A 235 -13.42 -2.12 -16.55
N THR A 236 -13.28 -2.56 -17.77
CA THR A 236 -12.19 -2.09 -18.63
C THR A 236 -12.49 -0.66 -19.07
N THR A 237 -11.64 0.29 -18.73
CA THR A 237 -11.76 1.71 -19.10
C THR A 237 -10.49 2.22 -19.77
N ALA A 238 -10.60 3.32 -20.50
CA ALA A 238 -9.46 3.91 -21.20
C ALA A 238 -8.34 4.40 -20.25
N ILE A 239 -8.68 4.75 -19.01
CA ILE A 239 -7.73 5.24 -18.00
C ILE A 239 -7.09 4.12 -17.18
N GLN A 240 -7.65 2.91 -17.18
CA GLN A 240 -7.10 1.78 -16.43
C GLN A 240 -5.79 1.29 -17.08
N ALA A 241 -4.74 1.18 -16.30
CA ALA A 241 -3.47 0.59 -16.70
C ALA A 241 -3.41 -0.89 -16.31
N LYS A 242 -3.94 -1.23 -15.14
CA LYS A 242 -4.05 -2.59 -14.62
C LYS A 242 -5.21 -2.69 -13.64
N GLY A 243 -5.94 -3.80 -13.67
CA GLY A 243 -6.97 -4.13 -12.70
C GLY A 243 -6.88 -5.60 -12.29
N PHE A 244 -7.27 -5.90 -11.05
CA PHE A 244 -7.36 -7.25 -10.53
C PHE A 244 -8.39 -7.31 -9.39
N ASP A 245 -9.38 -8.17 -9.54
CA ASP A 245 -10.47 -8.38 -8.60
C ASP A 245 -10.83 -9.87 -8.40
N ALA A 246 -9.89 -10.76 -8.74
CA ALA A 246 -10.12 -12.20 -8.65
C ALA A 246 -9.76 -12.79 -7.28
N ASP A 247 -8.85 -12.15 -6.53
CA ASP A 247 -8.38 -12.57 -5.20
C ASP A 247 -7.93 -11.36 -4.37
N ASN A 248 -7.79 -11.57 -3.05
CA ASN A 248 -7.24 -10.55 -2.17
C ASN A 248 -5.77 -10.27 -2.49
N THR A 249 -5.34 -9.00 -2.29
CA THR A 249 -4.01 -8.51 -2.63
C THR A 249 -3.40 -7.67 -1.51
N PHE A 250 -2.09 -7.48 -1.59
CA PHE A 250 -1.32 -6.45 -0.91
C PHE A 250 -0.23 -5.93 -1.84
N MET A 251 0.26 -4.73 -1.58
CA MET A 251 1.29 -4.10 -2.41
C MET A 251 2.56 -3.86 -1.61
N LEU A 252 3.71 -4.18 -2.20
CA LEU A 252 5.03 -3.84 -1.69
C LEU A 252 5.62 -2.70 -2.52
N VAL A 253 6.26 -1.75 -1.86
CA VAL A 253 6.88 -0.57 -2.49
C VAL A 253 8.28 -0.37 -1.99
N GLU A 254 9.19 -0.06 -2.91
CA GLU A 254 10.56 0.35 -2.65
C GLU A 254 10.88 1.66 -3.36
N ILE A 255 11.35 2.66 -2.61
CA ILE A 255 11.80 3.93 -3.18
C ILE A 255 13.30 4.07 -2.95
N ALA A 256 14.06 4.18 -4.05
CA ALA A 256 15.51 4.36 -4.06
C ALA A 256 15.87 5.54 -4.97
N GLY A 257 16.33 6.65 -4.38
CA GLY A 257 16.55 7.89 -5.12
C GLY A 257 15.28 8.39 -5.79
N ASP A 258 15.30 8.56 -7.10
CA ASP A 258 14.17 9.02 -7.90
C ASP A 258 13.40 7.87 -8.58
N GLN A 259 13.57 6.64 -8.11
CA GLN A 259 12.87 5.47 -8.61
C GLN A 259 12.00 4.84 -7.52
N MET A 260 10.73 4.61 -7.85
CA MET A 260 9.80 3.83 -7.05
C MET A 260 9.51 2.52 -7.77
N TYR A 261 9.84 1.41 -7.13
CA TYR A 261 9.48 0.07 -7.57
C TYR A 261 8.28 -0.42 -6.78
N PHE A 262 7.41 -1.19 -7.43
CA PHE A 262 6.27 -1.76 -6.76
C PHE A 262 5.96 -3.17 -7.26
N GLU A 263 5.36 -3.97 -6.40
CA GLU A 263 4.83 -5.28 -6.73
C GLU A 263 3.56 -5.55 -5.93
N VAL A 264 2.52 -6.03 -6.61
CA VAL A 264 1.25 -6.42 -6.03
C VAL A 264 1.14 -7.92 -6.04
N ILE A 265 0.84 -8.49 -4.88
CA ILE A 265 0.86 -9.93 -4.65
C ILE A 265 -0.52 -10.38 -4.20
N SER A 266 -1.06 -11.41 -4.85
CA SER A 266 -2.32 -12.00 -4.46
C SER A 266 -2.16 -12.94 -3.25
N ARG A 267 -3.25 -13.25 -2.58
CA ARG A 267 -3.33 -14.26 -1.51
C ARG A 267 -2.80 -15.62 -1.96
N ALA A 268 -2.98 -15.98 -3.23
CA ALA A 268 -2.41 -17.18 -3.85
C ALA A 268 -0.87 -17.11 -4.03
N GLY A 269 -0.23 -15.96 -3.75
CA GLY A 269 1.21 -15.76 -3.91
C GLY A 269 1.63 -15.39 -5.33
N GLN A 270 0.70 -14.98 -6.19
CA GLN A 270 0.99 -14.57 -7.55
C GLN A 270 1.29 -13.09 -7.62
N SER A 271 2.31 -12.68 -8.37
CA SER A 271 2.57 -11.30 -8.76
C SER A 271 1.54 -10.89 -9.82
N VAL A 272 0.57 -10.04 -9.46
CA VAL A 272 -0.54 -9.61 -10.32
C VAL A 272 -0.25 -8.31 -11.06
N ASP A 273 0.61 -7.47 -10.51
CA ASP A 273 1.16 -6.28 -11.15
C ASP A 273 2.53 -5.96 -10.57
N SER A 274 3.40 -5.34 -11.37
CA SER A 274 4.69 -4.84 -10.92
C SER A 274 5.20 -3.78 -11.90
N GLY A 275 6.05 -2.88 -11.41
CA GLY A 275 6.62 -1.86 -12.28
C GLY A 275 7.61 -0.95 -11.57
N MET A 276 8.09 0.02 -12.34
CA MET A 276 8.95 1.09 -11.88
C MET A 276 8.40 2.44 -12.34
N ILE A 277 8.38 3.40 -11.44
CA ILE A 277 8.02 4.79 -11.68
C ILE A 277 9.28 5.63 -11.52
N GLN A 278 9.61 6.40 -12.53
CA GLN A 278 10.64 7.41 -12.47
C GLN A 278 10.02 8.74 -12.03
N ARG A 279 10.48 9.32 -10.93
CA ARG A 279 10.03 10.64 -10.49
C ARG A 279 10.48 11.70 -11.49
N GLN A 280 9.54 12.52 -11.90
CA GLN A 280 9.85 13.74 -12.63
C GLN A 280 10.17 14.84 -11.61
N VAL A 281 11.40 15.33 -11.60
CA VAL A 281 11.80 16.50 -10.81
C VAL A 281 11.49 17.74 -11.65
N PRO A 282 10.70 18.70 -11.17
CA PRO A 282 10.45 19.94 -11.90
C PRO A 282 11.76 20.64 -12.25
N ALA A 283 11.91 21.15 -13.45
CA ALA A 283 13.15 21.80 -13.94
C ALA A 283 13.61 22.97 -13.04
N SER A 284 12.67 23.64 -12.36
CA SER A 284 12.97 24.70 -11.37
C SER A 284 13.73 24.20 -10.13
N ALA A 285 13.51 22.96 -9.71
CA ALA A 285 14.24 22.39 -8.57
C ALA A 285 15.64 21.86 -8.96
N ALA A 286 15.82 21.45 -10.21
CA ALA A 286 17.11 21.03 -10.73
C ALA A 286 18.09 22.20 -10.86
N SER A 287 17.64 23.40 -11.23
CA SER A 287 18.49 24.59 -11.34
C SER A 287 18.95 25.12 -9.98
N SER A 288 18.14 25.06 -8.95
CA SER A 288 18.53 25.49 -7.59
C SER A 288 19.52 24.52 -6.93
N ALA A 289 19.39 23.22 -7.17
CA ALA A 289 20.35 22.22 -6.68
C ALA A 289 21.72 22.34 -7.39
N TYR A 290 21.72 22.64 -8.68
CA TYR A 290 22.95 22.89 -9.45
C TYR A 290 23.66 24.17 -8.98
N GLN A 291 22.92 25.26 -8.71
CA GLN A 291 23.51 26.52 -8.18
C GLN A 291 24.06 26.35 -6.76
N ALA A 292 23.37 25.58 -5.89
CA ALA A 292 23.86 25.28 -4.55
C ALA A 292 25.14 24.43 -4.55
N SER A 293 25.29 23.51 -5.50
CA SER A 293 26.52 22.71 -5.66
C SER A 293 27.73 23.51 -6.18
N GLN A 294 27.48 24.56 -6.95
CA GLN A 294 28.56 25.46 -7.47
C GLN A 294 29.00 26.49 -6.41
N GLN A 295 28.20 26.78 -5.36
CA GLN A 295 28.56 27.68 -4.27
C GLN A 295 29.30 26.98 -3.11
N ALA A 296 29.38 25.63 -3.14
CA ALA A 296 30.04 24.82 -2.11
C ALA A 296 31.47 24.40 -2.49
N HIS A 297 32.00 24.91 -3.59
CA HIS A 297 33.39 24.83 -4.04
C HIS A 297 33.99 26.24 -4.13
#